data_0567b65fd63983e4a42e6ea259aa6715
#
_entry.id   0567b65fd63983e4a42e6ea259aa6715
#
_cell.length_a   1.000
_cell.length_b   1.000
_cell.length_c   1.000
_cell.angle_alpha   90.00
_cell.angle_beta   90.00
_cell.angle_gamma   90.00
#
_symmetry.space_group_name_H-M   'P 1'
#
loop_
_entity.id
_entity.type
_entity.pdbx_description
1 polymer ?
#
loop_
_entity_poly.entity_id
_entity_poly.type
_entity_poly.pdbx_seq_one_letter_code
_entity_poly.pdbx_strand_id
1 'polypeptide(L)'
;RYGQGTTSELGMDLDDMQLRRTLVVMDPALISLPVGERVLESLKANAVDFDLFSEVSVEPTDSSFQRAAEVAIEGDYDSFVAVGGGSTIDTAKAANLYSTYPADFFDYVNAPIGKGKPIPGPLKPLIAIPTTAGTGSETTGVAIFDYVEKHAKTGIAHRYLKPLLGIIDPDNTLTLPAAVAAATGLDVLSHALESYTAIPFTDRPRPERPIERPAYQGTNPISDIWAIRALEMVRDYLPRAVADTSDDEARGQMLLAAAIAGIGFGNAGVHLPHGMSYPVAGRVKDFHPAG
;
A
#
# COMPACT_ATOMS: atom_id res chain seq x y z
N ARG A 1 -6.41 -4.96 11.15
CA ARG A 1 -6.07 -5.51 12.50
C ARG A 1 -4.78 -4.85 12.99
N TYR A 2 -4.72 -4.50 14.27
CA TYR A 2 -3.52 -3.95 14.92
C TYR A 2 -3.15 -4.79 16.15
N GLY A 3 -1.87 -5.08 16.32
CA GLY A 3 -1.33 -5.74 17.51
C GLY A 3 -0.01 -6.43 17.27
N GLN A 4 0.80 -6.49 18.32
CA GLN A 4 2.07 -7.19 18.31
C GLN A 4 1.87 -8.70 18.09
N GLY A 5 2.63 -9.29 17.17
CA GLY A 5 2.57 -10.71 16.83
C GLY A 5 1.39 -11.12 15.93
N THR A 6 0.51 -10.19 15.53
CA THR A 6 -0.68 -10.50 14.70
C THR A 6 -0.34 -11.02 13.31
N THR A 7 0.89 -10.84 12.83
CA THR A 7 1.38 -11.45 11.57
C THR A 7 1.31 -12.99 11.62
N SER A 8 1.49 -13.58 12.79
CA SER A 8 1.43 -15.05 12.96
C SER A 8 0.02 -15.63 12.79
N GLU A 9 -1.02 -14.79 12.79
CA GLU A 9 -2.42 -15.19 12.62
C GLU A 9 -2.85 -15.30 11.14
N LEU A 10 -2.00 -14.89 10.20
CA LEU A 10 -2.30 -14.83 8.77
C LEU A 10 -2.91 -16.12 8.21
N GLY A 11 -2.30 -17.26 8.51
CA GLY A 11 -2.77 -18.54 8.00
C GLY A 11 -4.15 -18.93 8.55
N MET A 12 -4.47 -18.51 9.80
CA MET A 12 -5.80 -18.70 10.38
C MET A 12 -6.85 -17.84 9.66
N ASP A 13 -6.50 -16.57 9.32
CA ASP A 13 -7.39 -15.70 8.54
C ASP A 13 -7.74 -16.33 7.18
N LEU A 14 -6.74 -16.86 6.48
CA LEU A 14 -6.96 -17.50 5.18
C LEU A 14 -7.80 -18.79 5.32
N ASP A 15 -7.57 -19.59 6.36
CA ASP A 15 -8.36 -20.79 6.64
C ASP A 15 -9.82 -20.46 6.97
N ASP A 16 -10.05 -19.47 7.82
CA ASP A 16 -11.40 -18.99 8.18
C ASP A 16 -12.15 -18.42 6.95
N MET A 17 -11.44 -17.79 6.01
CA MET A 17 -11.98 -17.32 4.74
C MET A 17 -12.12 -18.45 3.71
N GLN A 18 -11.69 -19.66 4.01
CA GLN A 18 -11.66 -20.81 3.09
C GLN A 18 -10.81 -20.60 1.85
N LEU A 19 -9.75 -19.79 1.96
CA LEU A 19 -8.77 -19.50 0.90
C LEU A 19 -7.65 -20.54 0.97
N ARG A 20 -7.36 -21.19 -0.14
CA ARG A 20 -6.51 -22.39 -0.16
C ARG A 20 -5.22 -22.23 -0.95
N ARG A 21 -5.20 -21.31 -1.94
CA ARG A 21 -4.05 -21.10 -2.79
C ARG A 21 -3.77 -19.62 -2.96
N THR A 22 -2.70 -19.14 -2.34
CA THR A 22 -2.37 -17.71 -2.30
C THR A 22 -1.07 -17.39 -3.04
N LEU A 23 -1.03 -16.25 -3.73
CA LEU A 23 0.24 -15.65 -4.18
C LEU A 23 0.76 -14.73 -3.08
N VAL A 24 1.91 -15.08 -2.50
CA VAL A 24 2.62 -14.21 -1.54
C VAL A 24 3.57 -13.32 -2.32
N VAL A 25 3.26 -12.03 -2.38
CA VAL A 25 4.13 -11.00 -2.94
C VAL A 25 4.94 -10.41 -1.79
N MET A 26 6.25 -10.62 -1.80
CA MET A 26 7.12 -10.23 -0.67
C MET A 26 8.38 -9.54 -1.18
N ASP A 27 8.76 -8.46 -0.50
CA ASP A 27 10.05 -7.82 -0.74
C ASP A 27 11.18 -8.84 -0.51
N PRO A 28 12.10 -9.02 -1.47
CA PRO A 28 13.17 -10.02 -1.36
C PRO A 28 14.05 -9.83 -0.11
N ALA A 29 14.22 -8.60 0.37
CA ALA A 29 14.99 -8.32 1.58
C ALA A 29 14.33 -8.86 2.86
N LEU A 30 13.02 -9.12 2.84
CA LEU A 30 12.27 -9.57 4.01
C LEU A 30 12.23 -11.09 4.17
N ILE A 31 12.54 -11.86 3.13
CA ILE A 31 12.35 -13.33 3.11
C ILE A 31 13.06 -14.02 4.27
N SER A 32 14.28 -13.57 4.58
CA SER A 32 15.11 -14.11 5.67
C SER A 32 15.05 -13.29 6.96
N LEU A 33 14.15 -12.31 7.04
CA LEU A 33 13.93 -11.52 8.23
C LEU A 33 12.75 -12.08 9.05
N PRO A 34 12.64 -11.75 10.35
CA PRO A 34 11.61 -12.32 11.22
C PRO A 34 10.16 -12.19 10.69
N VAL A 35 9.85 -11.11 9.96
CA VAL A 35 8.53 -10.93 9.37
C VAL A 35 8.25 -11.94 8.25
N GLY A 36 9.21 -12.15 7.35
CA GLY A 36 9.08 -13.13 6.27
C GLY A 36 8.95 -14.55 6.80
N GLU A 37 9.81 -14.92 7.76
CA GLU A 37 9.76 -16.23 8.40
C GLU A 37 8.40 -16.46 9.08
N ARG A 38 7.89 -15.50 9.87
CA ARG A 38 6.58 -15.59 10.52
C ARG A 38 5.43 -15.80 9.54
N VAL A 39 5.44 -15.06 8.41
CA VAL A 39 4.44 -15.21 7.36
C VAL A 39 4.46 -16.63 6.79
N LEU A 40 5.63 -17.10 6.36
CA LEU A 40 5.77 -18.40 5.72
C LEU A 40 5.47 -19.56 6.69
N GLU A 41 5.85 -19.43 7.95
CA GLU A 41 5.51 -20.39 9.02
C GLU A 41 4.01 -20.42 9.29
N SER A 42 3.36 -19.26 9.36
CA SER A 42 1.91 -19.16 9.58
C SER A 42 1.11 -19.85 8.47
N LEU A 43 1.51 -19.65 7.20
CA LEU A 43 0.89 -20.30 6.05
C LEU A 43 1.05 -21.85 6.11
N LYS A 44 2.27 -22.31 6.37
CA LYS A 44 2.57 -23.75 6.49
C LYS A 44 1.81 -24.41 7.62
N ALA A 45 1.76 -23.76 8.78
CA ALA A 45 1.07 -24.28 9.97
C ALA A 45 -0.44 -24.47 9.76
N ASN A 46 -1.03 -23.68 8.86
CA ASN A 46 -2.45 -23.74 8.53
C ASN A 46 -2.75 -24.45 7.19
N ALA A 47 -1.75 -25.16 6.64
CA ALA A 47 -1.86 -25.92 5.39
C ALA A 47 -2.39 -25.10 4.18
N VAL A 48 -2.09 -23.81 4.14
CA VAL A 48 -2.36 -22.95 2.97
C VAL A 48 -1.31 -23.20 1.91
N ASP A 49 -1.73 -23.56 0.70
CA ASP A 49 -0.84 -23.67 -0.45
C ASP A 49 -0.46 -22.28 -0.96
N PHE A 50 0.83 -22.05 -1.23
CA PHE A 50 1.30 -20.74 -1.67
C PHE A 50 2.50 -20.81 -2.61
N ASP A 51 2.56 -19.86 -3.51
CA ASP A 51 3.77 -19.53 -4.25
C ASP A 51 4.29 -18.17 -3.79
N LEU A 52 5.62 -18.00 -3.84
CA LEU A 52 6.30 -16.77 -3.45
C LEU A 52 6.75 -16.00 -4.70
N PHE A 53 6.26 -14.78 -4.85
CA PHE A 53 6.76 -13.81 -5.82
C PHE A 53 7.60 -12.76 -5.11
N SER A 54 8.88 -12.67 -5.44
CA SER A 54 9.83 -11.73 -4.83
C SER A 54 10.58 -10.84 -5.84
N GLU A 55 10.13 -10.82 -7.09
CA GLU A 55 10.65 -9.90 -8.11
C GLU A 55 10.07 -8.48 -7.94
N VAL A 56 10.05 -7.98 -6.69
CA VAL A 56 9.53 -6.67 -6.35
C VAL A 56 10.65 -5.64 -6.45
N SER A 57 10.37 -4.51 -7.10
CA SER A 57 11.28 -3.36 -7.16
C SER A 57 10.81 -2.27 -6.22
N VAL A 58 11.73 -1.63 -5.49
CA VAL A 58 11.48 -0.32 -4.89
C VAL A 58 11.18 0.65 -6.04
N GLU A 59 10.12 1.46 -5.91
CA GLU A 59 9.60 2.22 -7.06
C GLU A 59 9.22 1.28 -8.22
N PRO A 60 8.05 0.58 -8.14
CA PRO A 60 7.68 -0.39 -9.15
C PRO A 60 7.50 0.28 -10.51
N THR A 61 7.80 -0.45 -11.56
CA THR A 61 7.67 0.01 -12.95
C THR A 61 6.46 -0.64 -13.63
N ASP A 62 6.06 -0.10 -14.79
CA ASP A 62 5.07 -0.73 -15.65
C ASP A 62 5.44 -2.20 -16.00
N SER A 63 6.70 -2.46 -16.26
CA SER A 63 7.19 -3.82 -16.56
C SER A 63 7.17 -4.73 -15.33
N SER A 64 7.50 -4.23 -14.13
CA SER A 64 7.46 -5.05 -12.90
C SER A 64 6.03 -5.42 -12.52
N PHE A 65 5.06 -4.53 -12.71
CA PHE A 65 3.63 -4.84 -12.53
C PHE A 65 3.14 -5.89 -13.52
N GLN A 66 3.52 -5.77 -14.79
CA GLN A 66 3.17 -6.76 -15.82
C GLN A 66 3.76 -8.14 -15.50
N ARG A 67 5.02 -8.18 -15.05
CA ARG A 67 5.67 -9.44 -14.64
C ARG A 67 4.94 -10.13 -13.48
N ALA A 68 4.54 -9.37 -12.47
CA ALA A 68 3.76 -9.90 -11.34
C ALA A 68 2.38 -10.39 -11.80
N ALA A 69 1.75 -9.69 -12.74
CA ALA A 69 0.46 -10.08 -13.31
C ALA A 69 0.56 -11.39 -14.12
N GLU A 70 1.63 -11.59 -14.91
CA GLU A 70 1.88 -12.84 -15.64
C GLU A 70 1.93 -14.03 -14.69
N VAL A 71 2.74 -13.95 -13.63
CA VAL A 71 2.84 -15.01 -12.61
C VAL A 71 1.48 -15.27 -11.94
N ALA A 72 0.73 -14.21 -11.65
CA ALA A 72 -0.58 -14.35 -11.03
C ALA A 72 -1.63 -14.99 -11.95
N ILE A 73 -1.54 -14.78 -13.26
CA ILE A 73 -2.42 -15.41 -14.26
C ILE A 73 -2.08 -16.91 -14.39
N GLU A 74 -0.81 -17.27 -14.43
CA GLU A 74 -0.36 -18.65 -14.60
C GLU A 74 -0.69 -19.53 -13.37
N GLY A 75 -0.68 -18.97 -12.17
CA GLY A 75 -0.78 -19.73 -10.93
C GLY A 75 -2.21 -20.02 -10.43
N ASP A 76 -3.24 -19.38 -10.99
CA ASP A 76 -4.66 -19.54 -10.62
C ASP A 76 -4.92 -19.46 -9.10
N TYR A 77 -4.47 -18.39 -8.47
CA TYR A 77 -4.63 -18.15 -7.03
C TYR A 77 -6.06 -17.69 -6.69
N ASP A 78 -6.54 -18.06 -5.51
CA ASP A 78 -7.82 -17.59 -4.96
C ASP A 78 -7.66 -16.33 -4.08
N SER A 79 -6.44 -16.02 -3.68
CA SER A 79 -6.10 -14.92 -2.78
C SER A 79 -4.69 -14.39 -3.00
N PHE A 80 -4.42 -13.21 -2.40
CA PHE A 80 -3.12 -12.55 -2.44
C PHE A 80 -2.71 -12.12 -1.02
N VAL A 81 -1.42 -12.26 -0.73
CA VAL A 81 -0.79 -11.71 0.48
C VAL A 81 0.36 -10.81 0.06
N ALA A 82 0.39 -9.57 0.54
CA ALA A 82 1.48 -8.63 0.28
C ALA A 82 2.26 -8.37 1.58
N VAL A 83 3.57 -8.60 1.56
CA VAL A 83 4.44 -8.41 2.74
C VAL A 83 5.57 -7.46 2.37
N GLY A 84 5.49 -6.22 2.84
CA GLY A 84 6.48 -5.20 2.48
C GLY A 84 5.98 -3.77 2.62
N GLY A 85 6.68 -2.86 1.99
CA GLY A 85 6.28 -1.46 1.87
C GLY A 85 5.22 -1.23 0.78
N GLY A 86 4.95 0.03 0.47
CA GLY A 86 3.99 0.44 -0.57
C GLY A 86 4.25 -0.20 -1.92
N SER A 87 5.51 -0.27 -2.34
CA SER A 87 5.91 -0.90 -3.61
C SER A 87 5.46 -2.36 -3.74
N THR A 88 5.61 -3.13 -2.66
CA THR A 88 5.17 -4.54 -2.61
C THR A 88 3.66 -4.66 -2.63
N ILE A 89 2.97 -3.84 -1.82
CA ILE A 89 1.51 -3.86 -1.73
C ILE A 89 0.89 -3.45 -3.07
N ASP A 90 1.43 -2.42 -3.72
CA ASP A 90 0.96 -1.94 -5.02
C ASP A 90 1.22 -2.96 -6.15
N THR A 91 2.35 -3.67 -6.10
CA THR A 91 2.63 -4.80 -7.01
C THR A 91 1.58 -5.91 -6.84
N ALA A 92 1.23 -6.27 -5.60
CA ALA A 92 0.19 -7.27 -5.33
C ALA A 92 -1.20 -6.83 -5.80
N LYS A 93 -1.54 -5.54 -5.64
CA LYS A 93 -2.80 -4.97 -6.17
C LYS A 93 -2.86 -5.09 -7.70
N ALA A 94 -1.77 -4.75 -8.40
CA ALA A 94 -1.69 -4.85 -9.84
C ALA A 94 -1.79 -6.32 -10.29
N ALA A 95 -1.04 -7.22 -9.68
CA ALA A 95 -1.09 -8.65 -9.98
C ALA A 95 -2.51 -9.21 -9.80
N ASN A 96 -3.20 -8.86 -8.71
CA ASN A 96 -4.58 -9.25 -8.46
C ASN A 96 -5.54 -8.68 -9.53
N LEU A 97 -5.40 -7.40 -9.88
CA LEU A 97 -6.25 -6.77 -10.88
C LEU A 97 -6.15 -7.47 -12.24
N TYR A 98 -4.94 -7.58 -12.77
CA TYR A 98 -4.75 -8.11 -14.12
C TYR A 98 -4.94 -9.62 -14.22
N SER A 99 -4.77 -10.38 -13.14
CA SER A 99 -5.11 -11.80 -13.12
C SER A 99 -6.61 -12.06 -12.97
N THR A 100 -7.35 -11.14 -12.34
CA THR A 100 -8.81 -11.25 -12.18
C THR A 100 -9.54 -10.75 -13.43
N TYR A 101 -9.10 -9.63 -14.00
CA TYR A 101 -9.67 -8.98 -15.17
C TYR A 101 -8.60 -8.66 -16.20
N PRO A 102 -8.12 -9.65 -16.98
CA PRO A 102 -7.10 -9.46 -18.01
C PRO A 102 -7.50 -8.38 -19.02
N ALA A 103 -6.59 -7.46 -19.31
CA ALA A 103 -6.76 -6.36 -20.26
C ALA A 103 -5.39 -5.84 -20.69
N ASP A 104 -5.37 -4.95 -21.70
CA ASP A 104 -4.16 -4.19 -22.02
C ASP A 104 -3.73 -3.39 -20.80
N PHE A 105 -2.41 -3.34 -20.50
CA PHE A 105 -1.90 -2.74 -19.27
C PHE A 105 -2.42 -1.30 -19.05
N PHE A 106 -2.42 -0.47 -20.08
CA PHE A 106 -2.88 0.92 -20.00
C PHE A 106 -4.40 1.10 -19.99
N ASP A 107 -5.19 0.03 -20.05
CA ASP A 107 -6.64 0.13 -19.99
C ASP A 107 -7.12 0.66 -18.62
N TYR A 108 -6.54 0.16 -17.51
CA TYR A 108 -6.92 0.57 -16.16
C TYR A 108 -6.08 1.72 -15.60
N VAL A 109 -4.93 2.03 -16.20
CA VAL A 109 -4.08 3.14 -15.78
C VAL A 109 -4.80 4.47 -15.92
N ASN A 110 -4.62 5.35 -14.93
CA ASN A 110 -5.27 6.66 -14.88
C ASN A 110 -4.97 7.53 -16.11
N ALA A 111 -5.96 8.28 -16.57
CA ALA A 111 -5.78 9.33 -17.56
C ALA A 111 -4.87 10.47 -17.01
N PRO A 112 -4.09 11.14 -17.83
CA PRO A 112 -4.05 11.07 -19.31
C PRO A 112 -3.08 10.00 -19.86
N ILE A 113 -2.35 9.28 -19.00
CA ILE A 113 -1.36 8.28 -19.43
C ILE A 113 -2.06 7.03 -19.97
N GLY A 114 -3.01 6.50 -19.21
CA GLY A 114 -3.82 5.37 -19.62
C GLY A 114 -5.25 5.78 -19.98
N LYS A 115 -6.11 4.77 -20.16
CA LYS A 115 -7.51 4.98 -20.56
C LYS A 115 -8.46 5.17 -19.39
N GLY A 116 -8.03 4.84 -18.15
CA GLY A 116 -8.84 4.97 -16.94
C GLY A 116 -10.15 4.15 -16.99
N LYS A 117 -10.14 3.00 -17.63
CA LYS A 117 -11.34 2.15 -17.71
C LYS A 117 -11.75 1.69 -16.30
N PRO A 118 -13.04 1.63 -15.99
CA PRO A 118 -13.51 1.10 -14.71
C PRO A 118 -13.19 -0.39 -14.59
N ILE A 119 -12.82 -0.82 -13.37
CA ILE A 119 -12.62 -2.23 -13.05
C ILE A 119 -14.01 -2.91 -13.03
N PRO A 120 -14.19 -4.04 -13.74
CA PRO A 120 -15.53 -4.62 -13.96
C PRO A 120 -16.26 -5.11 -12.69
N GLY A 121 -15.49 -5.49 -11.64
CA GLY A 121 -16.06 -6.05 -10.42
C GLY A 121 -15.05 -6.18 -9.29
N PRO A 122 -15.45 -6.81 -8.16
CA PRO A 122 -14.55 -7.09 -7.04
C PRO A 122 -13.34 -7.93 -7.46
N LEU A 123 -12.20 -7.66 -6.83
CA LEU A 123 -10.99 -8.46 -6.98
C LEU A 123 -10.98 -9.62 -5.98
N LYS A 124 -10.02 -10.53 -6.13
CA LYS A 124 -9.76 -11.59 -5.16
C LYS A 124 -9.32 -10.99 -3.81
N PRO A 125 -9.55 -11.66 -2.68
CA PRO A 125 -9.09 -11.19 -1.38
C PRO A 125 -7.58 -10.88 -1.38
N LEU A 126 -7.21 -9.70 -0.88
CA LEU A 126 -5.83 -9.28 -0.65
C LEU A 126 -5.66 -8.95 0.83
N ILE A 127 -4.70 -9.60 1.47
CA ILE A 127 -4.24 -9.28 2.83
C ILE A 127 -2.90 -8.55 2.70
N ALA A 128 -2.80 -7.35 3.28
CA ALA A 128 -1.60 -6.55 3.24
C ALA A 128 -0.95 -6.47 4.63
N ILE A 129 0.35 -6.74 4.69
CA ILE A 129 1.20 -6.73 5.89
C ILE A 129 2.29 -5.69 5.68
N PRO A 130 2.06 -4.42 6.07
CA PRO A 130 3.04 -3.37 5.90
C PRO A 130 4.23 -3.57 6.84
N THR A 131 5.42 -3.28 6.32
CA THR A 131 6.69 -3.32 7.05
C THR A 131 7.37 -1.96 7.09
N THR A 132 6.80 -0.96 6.42
CA THR A 132 7.21 0.44 6.44
C THR A 132 6.11 1.32 7.01
N ALA A 133 6.47 2.35 7.75
CA ALA A 133 5.55 3.28 8.37
C ALA A 133 5.38 4.55 7.49
N GLY A 134 4.74 4.42 6.33
CA GLY A 134 4.67 5.52 5.37
C GLY A 134 3.41 5.53 4.53
N THR A 135 3.40 4.76 3.46
CA THR A 135 2.44 4.89 2.35
C THR A 135 0.98 4.64 2.70
N GLY A 136 0.68 3.88 3.76
CA GLY A 136 -0.71 3.49 4.06
C GLY A 136 -1.38 2.68 2.94
N SER A 137 -0.60 2.03 2.06
CA SER A 137 -1.12 1.32 0.88
C SER A 137 -2.08 0.20 1.26
N GLU A 138 -1.96 -0.39 2.45
CA GLU A 138 -2.88 -1.39 3.00
C GLU A 138 -4.31 -0.84 3.22
N THR A 139 -4.48 0.48 3.20
CA THR A 139 -5.79 1.14 3.42
C THR A 139 -6.33 1.81 2.16
N THR A 140 -5.56 1.86 1.07
CA THR A 140 -5.90 2.65 -0.14
C THR A 140 -6.28 1.78 -1.33
N GLY A 141 -7.13 2.34 -2.19
CA GLY A 141 -7.47 1.75 -3.48
C GLY A 141 -6.62 2.30 -4.63
N VAL A 142 -5.31 2.47 -4.40
CA VAL A 142 -4.38 3.03 -5.39
C VAL A 142 -3.17 2.11 -5.50
N ALA A 143 -2.62 1.97 -6.70
CA ALA A 143 -1.34 1.34 -6.99
C ALA A 143 -0.51 2.28 -7.88
N ILE A 144 0.67 2.66 -7.43
CA ILE A 144 1.54 3.64 -8.09
C ILE A 144 2.74 2.95 -8.71
N PHE A 145 3.12 3.39 -9.90
CA PHE A 145 4.29 2.87 -10.62
C PHE A 145 4.94 3.95 -11.48
N ASP A 146 6.18 3.71 -11.87
CA ASP A 146 6.92 4.52 -12.84
C ASP A 146 6.70 3.98 -14.26
N TYR A 147 6.17 4.82 -15.13
CA TYR A 147 6.14 4.55 -16.55
C TYR A 147 7.50 4.94 -17.16
N VAL A 148 8.34 3.91 -17.34
CA VAL A 148 9.76 4.09 -17.67
C VAL A 148 9.97 4.88 -18.97
N GLU A 149 9.23 4.55 -20.03
CA GLU A 149 9.35 5.19 -21.34
C GLU A 149 9.11 6.71 -21.28
N LYS A 150 8.19 7.15 -20.43
CA LYS A 150 7.80 8.57 -20.32
C LYS A 150 8.45 9.30 -19.15
N HIS A 151 9.26 8.63 -18.34
CA HIS A 151 9.80 9.17 -17.11
C HIS A 151 8.71 9.81 -16.23
N ALA A 152 7.58 9.15 -16.10
CA ALA A 152 6.41 9.69 -15.45
C ALA A 152 5.87 8.70 -14.40
N LYS A 153 5.70 9.19 -13.19
CA LYS A 153 5.00 8.44 -12.12
C LYS A 153 3.50 8.56 -12.34
N THR A 154 2.81 7.44 -12.34
CA THR A 154 1.36 7.33 -12.51
C THR A 154 0.80 6.18 -11.70
N GLY A 155 -0.48 5.86 -11.86
CA GLY A 155 -1.06 4.75 -11.13
C GLY A 155 -2.42 4.32 -11.65
N ILE A 156 -2.97 3.37 -10.93
CA ILE A 156 -4.32 2.86 -11.08
C ILE A 156 -5.08 3.21 -9.80
N ALA A 157 -6.23 3.85 -9.90
CA ALA A 157 -7.04 4.23 -8.74
C ALA A 157 -8.45 3.69 -8.87
N HIS A 158 -8.81 2.75 -8.02
CA HIS A 158 -10.16 2.20 -7.96
C HIS A 158 -10.42 1.57 -6.58
N ARG A 159 -11.65 1.70 -6.06
CA ARG A 159 -12.02 1.16 -4.74
C ARG A 159 -11.79 -0.35 -4.59
N TYR A 160 -11.86 -1.12 -5.67
CA TYR A 160 -11.65 -2.57 -5.65
C TYR A 160 -10.18 -2.98 -5.45
N LEU A 161 -9.22 -2.06 -5.61
CA LEU A 161 -7.81 -2.30 -5.28
C LEU A 161 -7.54 -2.27 -3.77
N LYS A 162 -8.48 -1.75 -2.96
CA LYS A 162 -8.29 -1.68 -1.50
C LYS A 162 -8.18 -3.08 -0.93
N PRO A 163 -7.10 -3.39 -0.18
CA PRO A 163 -6.98 -4.66 0.51
C PRO A 163 -8.18 -4.97 1.41
N LEU A 164 -8.54 -6.24 1.50
CA LEU A 164 -9.62 -6.71 2.36
C LEU A 164 -9.23 -6.58 3.84
N LEU A 165 -7.97 -6.87 4.16
CA LEU A 165 -7.42 -6.81 5.51
C LEU A 165 -6.01 -6.21 5.49
N GLY A 166 -5.75 -5.27 6.40
CA GLY A 166 -4.41 -4.81 6.76
C GLY A 166 -4.00 -5.40 8.10
N ILE A 167 -2.87 -6.09 8.18
CA ILE A 167 -2.30 -6.60 9.44
C ILE A 167 -1.18 -5.66 9.86
N ILE A 168 -1.47 -4.81 10.84
CA ILE A 168 -0.60 -3.75 11.33
C ILE A 168 0.10 -4.27 12.58
N ASP A 169 1.22 -4.93 12.39
CA ASP A 169 1.99 -5.57 13.47
C ASP A 169 3.24 -4.74 13.78
N PRO A 170 3.35 -4.12 14.95
CA PRO A 170 4.52 -3.32 15.34
C PRO A 170 5.85 -4.04 15.18
N ASP A 171 5.90 -5.36 15.40
CA ASP A 171 7.12 -6.16 15.26
C ASP A 171 7.69 -6.15 13.83
N ASN A 172 6.88 -5.83 12.83
CA ASN A 172 7.32 -5.78 11.43
C ASN A 172 8.21 -4.57 11.11
N THR A 173 8.33 -3.59 12.02
CA THR A 173 9.17 -2.39 11.85
C THR A 173 10.51 -2.47 12.58
N LEU A 174 10.76 -3.52 13.37
CA LEU A 174 11.96 -3.62 14.22
C LEU A 174 13.28 -3.65 13.43
N THR A 175 13.23 -4.12 12.19
CA THR A 175 14.40 -4.18 11.30
C THR A 175 14.48 -3.00 10.32
N LEU A 176 13.56 -2.03 10.40
CA LEU A 176 13.48 -0.92 9.45
C LEU A 176 14.68 0.03 9.63
N PRO A 177 15.48 0.33 8.57
CA PRO A 177 16.58 1.29 8.66
C PRO A 177 16.11 2.71 9.02
N ALA A 178 16.93 3.45 9.78
CA ALA A 178 16.59 4.82 10.21
C ALA A 178 16.29 5.77 9.04
N ALA A 179 17.02 5.65 7.92
CA ALA A 179 16.80 6.46 6.73
C ALA A 179 15.42 6.19 6.11
N VAL A 180 14.99 4.92 6.09
CA VAL A 180 13.66 4.54 5.61
C VAL A 180 12.60 5.06 6.58
N ALA A 181 12.79 4.91 7.90
CA ALA A 181 11.87 5.43 8.90
C ALA A 181 11.68 6.96 8.78
N ALA A 182 12.75 7.70 8.50
CA ALA A 182 12.69 9.16 8.30
C ALA A 182 11.89 9.51 7.03
N ALA A 183 12.22 8.90 5.89
CA ALA A 183 11.56 9.17 4.62
C ALA A 183 10.07 8.83 4.67
N THR A 184 9.76 7.61 5.16
CA THR A 184 8.36 7.15 5.24
C THR A 184 7.57 7.90 6.31
N GLY A 185 8.19 8.30 7.42
CA GLY A 185 7.53 9.11 8.44
C GLY A 185 7.17 10.52 7.96
N LEU A 186 8.00 11.14 7.09
CA LEU A 186 7.66 12.39 6.42
C LEU A 186 6.53 12.22 5.41
N ASP A 187 6.42 11.05 4.81
CA ASP A 187 5.29 10.71 3.94
C ASP A 187 3.98 10.64 4.74
N VAL A 188 3.99 10.05 5.95
CA VAL A 188 2.82 10.09 6.87
C VAL A 188 2.42 11.52 7.20
N LEU A 189 3.40 12.40 7.46
CA LEU A 189 3.15 13.81 7.71
C LEU A 189 2.43 14.46 6.51
N SER A 190 2.94 14.25 5.30
CA SER A 190 2.36 14.77 4.06
C SER A 190 0.95 14.24 3.85
N HIS A 191 0.74 12.92 3.98
CA HIS A 191 -0.56 12.28 3.87
C HIS A 191 -1.61 12.90 4.81
N ALA A 192 -1.26 13.05 6.08
CA ALA A 192 -2.18 13.59 7.07
C ALA A 192 -2.48 15.08 6.85
N LEU A 193 -1.46 15.89 6.52
CA LEU A 193 -1.65 17.31 6.19
C LEU A 193 -2.48 17.50 4.93
N GLU A 194 -2.19 16.76 3.87
CA GLU A 194 -2.91 16.86 2.61
C GLU A 194 -4.36 16.38 2.76
N SER A 195 -4.59 15.31 3.51
CA SER A 195 -5.94 14.85 3.84
C SER A 195 -6.77 15.96 4.51
N TYR A 196 -6.18 16.61 5.52
CA TYR A 196 -6.84 17.67 6.29
C TYR A 196 -7.08 18.94 5.48
N THR A 197 -6.17 19.26 4.56
CA THR A 197 -6.22 20.48 3.72
C THR A 197 -6.74 20.25 2.30
N ALA A 198 -7.26 19.06 2.01
CA ALA A 198 -7.87 18.76 0.72
C ALA A 198 -9.11 19.65 0.46
N ILE A 199 -9.49 19.78 -0.80
CA ILE A 199 -10.74 20.49 -1.15
C ILE A 199 -11.90 19.87 -0.37
N PRO A 200 -12.74 20.68 0.31
CA PRO A 200 -13.88 20.17 1.06
C PRO A 200 -14.82 19.31 0.19
N PHE A 201 -15.35 18.24 0.75
CA PHE A 201 -16.25 17.34 0.02
C PHE A 201 -17.52 18.07 -0.51
N THR A 202 -17.93 19.14 0.16
CA THR A 202 -19.05 20.01 -0.25
C THR A 202 -18.80 20.78 -1.54
N ASP A 203 -17.51 21.03 -1.85
CA ASP A 203 -17.11 21.83 -3.02
C ASP A 203 -16.85 20.94 -4.25
N ARG A 204 -17.00 19.62 -4.10
CA ARG A 204 -16.89 18.68 -5.20
C ARG A 204 -18.24 18.44 -5.87
N PRO A 205 -18.29 18.30 -7.20
CA PRO A 205 -19.51 17.94 -7.91
C PRO A 205 -20.11 16.65 -7.37
N ARG A 206 -21.40 16.66 -7.08
CA ARG A 206 -22.13 15.46 -6.69
C ARG A 206 -22.41 14.61 -7.93
N PRO A 207 -21.89 13.37 -8.02
CA PRO A 207 -22.21 12.50 -9.15
C PRO A 207 -23.67 12.05 -9.11
N GLU A 208 -24.19 11.66 -10.27
CA GLU A 208 -25.56 11.16 -10.39
C GLU A 208 -25.74 9.83 -9.63
N ARG A 209 -24.72 8.98 -9.65
CA ARG A 209 -24.76 7.67 -9.00
C ARG A 209 -23.59 7.51 -8.00
N PRO A 210 -23.82 6.84 -6.85
CA PRO A 210 -22.77 6.62 -5.86
C PRO A 210 -21.55 5.86 -6.39
N ILE A 211 -21.73 5.01 -7.40
CA ILE A 211 -20.63 4.24 -8.03
C ILE A 211 -19.62 5.15 -8.75
N GLU A 212 -20.05 6.31 -9.20
CA GLU A 212 -19.26 7.30 -9.93
C GLU A 212 -18.43 8.21 -9.00
N ARG A 213 -18.58 8.05 -7.68
CA ARG A 213 -17.74 8.81 -6.75
C ARG A 213 -16.28 8.46 -6.93
N PRO A 214 -15.39 9.48 -7.08
CA PRO A 214 -13.95 9.24 -7.15
C PRO A 214 -13.45 8.60 -5.86
N ALA A 215 -12.29 7.93 -5.91
CA ALA A 215 -11.62 7.38 -4.73
C ALA A 215 -11.36 8.47 -3.68
N TYR A 216 -10.92 9.65 -4.13
CA TYR A 216 -10.66 10.82 -3.29
C TYR A 216 -11.84 11.79 -3.33
N GLN A 217 -12.50 11.97 -2.21
CA GLN A 217 -13.75 12.72 -2.10
C GLN A 217 -13.60 14.10 -1.47
N GLY A 218 -12.43 14.45 -0.97
CA GLY A 218 -12.16 15.72 -0.28
C GLY A 218 -12.20 15.59 1.24
N THR A 219 -11.66 16.59 1.93
CA THR A 219 -11.69 16.64 3.40
C THR A 219 -13.13 16.59 3.91
N ASN A 220 -13.33 15.88 4.99
CA ASN A 220 -14.64 15.67 5.61
C ASN A 220 -14.47 15.29 7.08
N PRO A 221 -15.52 15.45 7.92
CA PRO A 221 -15.42 15.25 9.37
C PRO A 221 -14.92 13.86 9.81
N ILE A 222 -15.10 12.83 8.99
CA ILE A 222 -14.61 11.47 9.30
C ILE A 222 -13.10 11.39 9.03
N SER A 223 -12.66 11.84 7.85
CA SER A 223 -11.23 11.83 7.48
C SER A 223 -10.39 12.72 8.40
N ASP A 224 -10.95 13.85 8.85
CA ASP A 224 -10.26 14.83 9.68
C ASP A 224 -9.87 14.27 11.07
N ILE A 225 -10.70 13.40 11.65
CA ILE A 225 -10.40 12.71 12.91
C ILE A 225 -9.11 11.90 12.78
N TRP A 226 -8.97 11.16 11.69
CA TRP A 226 -7.80 10.32 11.42
C TRP A 226 -6.57 11.16 11.07
N ALA A 227 -6.74 12.19 10.27
CA ALA A 227 -5.65 13.11 9.89
C ALA A 227 -5.05 13.82 11.11
N ILE A 228 -5.88 14.40 11.97
CA ILE A 228 -5.44 15.07 13.19
C ILE A 228 -4.72 14.08 14.12
N ARG A 229 -5.29 12.89 14.32
CA ARG A 229 -4.65 11.88 15.16
C ARG A 229 -3.29 11.44 14.62
N ALA A 230 -3.17 11.24 13.31
CA ALA A 230 -1.90 10.91 12.69
C ALA A 230 -0.86 12.04 12.87
N LEU A 231 -1.25 13.30 12.73
CA LEU A 231 -0.35 14.45 12.95
C LEU A 231 0.17 14.52 14.39
N GLU A 232 -0.69 14.26 15.37
CA GLU A 232 -0.27 14.19 16.77
C GLU A 232 0.78 13.08 16.98
N MET A 233 0.54 11.90 16.42
CA MET A 233 1.45 10.76 16.53
C MET A 233 2.77 11.02 15.83
N VAL A 234 2.77 11.62 14.64
CA VAL A 234 3.99 12.02 13.91
C VAL A 234 4.81 12.99 14.76
N ARG A 235 4.18 14.02 15.33
CA ARG A 235 4.85 14.99 16.20
C ARG A 235 5.56 14.31 17.37
N ASP A 236 4.90 13.35 18.01
CA ASP A 236 5.37 12.75 19.25
C ASP A 236 6.37 11.62 19.01
N TYR A 237 6.22 10.85 17.92
CA TYR A 237 6.97 9.61 17.71
C TYR A 237 7.99 9.65 16.56
N LEU A 238 7.79 10.44 15.49
CA LEU A 238 8.73 10.44 14.37
C LEU A 238 10.15 10.84 14.78
N PRO A 239 10.37 11.91 15.58
CA PRO A 239 11.73 12.26 16.01
C PRO A 239 12.40 11.15 16.82
N ARG A 240 11.65 10.45 17.65
CA ARG A 240 12.15 9.32 18.46
C ARG A 240 12.50 8.13 17.57
N ALA A 241 11.59 7.72 16.68
CA ALA A 241 11.78 6.56 15.79
C ALA A 241 12.98 6.71 14.83
N VAL A 242 13.33 7.96 14.48
CA VAL A 242 14.49 8.27 13.63
C VAL A 242 15.79 8.35 14.45
N ALA A 243 15.74 8.95 15.64
CA ALA A 243 16.91 9.16 16.50
C ALA A 243 17.40 7.86 17.12
N ASP A 244 16.49 6.94 17.46
CA ASP A 244 16.82 5.66 18.09
C ASP A 244 16.11 4.51 17.37
N THR A 245 16.90 3.69 16.70
CA THR A 245 16.39 2.50 15.98
C THR A 245 15.95 1.37 16.91
N SER A 246 16.24 1.45 18.20
CA SER A 246 15.80 0.50 19.23
C SER A 246 14.57 0.97 20.03
N ASP A 247 13.99 2.14 19.68
CA ASP A 247 12.75 2.62 20.28
C ASP A 247 11.54 1.93 19.63
N ASP A 248 11.24 0.72 20.09
CA ASP A 248 10.18 -0.15 19.55
C ASP A 248 8.81 0.50 19.69
N GLU A 249 8.57 1.26 20.77
CA GLU A 249 7.33 2.00 20.95
C GLU A 249 7.14 3.03 19.84
N ALA A 250 8.15 3.89 19.63
CA ALA A 250 8.04 4.95 18.63
C ALA A 250 7.87 4.37 17.21
N ARG A 251 8.58 3.30 16.87
CA ARG A 251 8.44 2.60 15.59
C ARG A 251 7.06 1.99 15.41
N GLY A 252 6.54 1.30 16.40
CA GLY A 252 5.20 0.72 16.37
C GLY A 252 4.12 1.79 16.28
N GLN A 253 4.28 2.92 16.98
CA GLN A 253 3.36 4.06 16.89
C GLN A 253 3.41 4.75 15.52
N MET A 254 4.58 4.83 14.87
CA MET A 254 4.68 5.35 13.50
C MET A 254 3.99 4.44 12.48
N LEU A 255 4.08 3.12 12.63
CA LEU A 255 3.34 2.18 11.79
C LEU A 255 1.82 2.37 11.95
N LEU A 256 1.35 2.52 13.19
CA LEU A 256 -0.05 2.84 13.45
C LEU A 256 -0.45 4.20 12.87
N ALA A 257 0.41 5.21 12.98
CA ALA A 257 0.17 6.54 12.40
C ALA A 257 0.03 6.47 10.88
N ALA A 258 0.85 5.66 10.19
CA ALA A 258 0.75 5.43 8.75
C ALA A 258 -0.62 4.84 8.37
N ALA A 259 -1.06 3.79 9.07
CA ALA A 259 -2.37 3.17 8.84
C ALA A 259 -3.53 4.16 9.11
N ILE A 260 -3.45 4.93 10.19
CA ILE A 260 -4.45 5.95 10.54
C ILE A 260 -4.48 7.06 9.48
N ALA A 261 -3.32 7.59 9.05
CA ALA A 261 -3.25 8.56 7.96
C ALA A 261 -3.86 7.99 6.68
N GLY A 262 -3.57 6.71 6.38
CA GLY A 262 -4.10 5.99 5.23
C GLY A 262 -5.63 5.90 5.22
N ILE A 263 -6.26 5.69 6.38
CA ILE A 263 -7.72 5.73 6.52
C ILE A 263 -8.26 7.13 6.20
N GLY A 264 -7.57 8.19 6.61
CA GLY A 264 -7.93 9.58 6.34
C GLY A 264 -7.80 9.93 4.86
N PHE A 265 -6.56 9.93 4.33
CA PHE A 265 -6.30 10.37 2.97
C PHE A 265 -6.82 9.40 1.91
N GLY A 266 -6.96 8.12 2.22
CA GLY A 266 -7.59 7.15 1.32
C GLY A 266 -9.04 7.50 0.96
N ASN A 267 -9.68 8.40 1.72
CA ASN A 267 -10.99 8.95 1.42
C ASN A 267 -10.94 10.43 1.00
N ALA A 268 -10.17 11.25 1.72
CA ALA A 268 -10.07 12.70 1.43
C ALA A 268 -9.23 12.97 0.19
N GLY A 269 -8.11 12.28 0.04
CA GLY A 269 -7.15 12.44 -1.04
C GLY A 269 -5.90 13.17 -0.62
N VAL A 270 -4.96 13.21 -1.55
CA VAL A 270 -3.73 14.01 -1.52
C VAL A 270 -3.79 15.08 -2.61
N HIS A 271 -2.91 16.08 -2.59
CA HIS A 271 -2.96 17.19 -3.53
C HIS A 271 -1.58 17.71 -3.97
N LEU A 272 -1.26 18.98 -3.77
CA LEU A 272 -0.09 19.63 -4.37
C LEU A 272 1.27 19.00 -4.00
N PRO A 273 1.59 18.67 -2.72
CA PRO A 273 2.87 18.07 -2.40
C PRO A 273 3.11 16.76 -3.14
N HIS A 274 2.13 15.84 -3.13
CA HIS A 274 2.20 14.59 -3.90
C HIS A 274 2.23 14.85 -5.40
N GLY A 275 1.35 15.74 -5.91
CA GLY A 275 1.32 16.08 -7.33
C GLY A 275 2.62 16.72 -7.84
N MET A 276 3.32 17.47 -6.99
CA MET A 276 4.61 18.09 -7.33
C MET A 276 5.79 17.12 -7.18
N SER A 277 5.69 16.12 -6.29
CA SER A 277 6.76 15.13 -6.08
C SER A 277 7.02 14.30 -7.34
N TYR A 278 5.97 13.97 -8.10
CA TYR A 278 6.06 13.13 -9.30
C TYR A 278 6.98 13.71 -10.39
N PRO A 279 6.79 14.95 -10.86
CA PRO A 279 7.69 15.54 -11.84
C PRO A 279 9.09 15.82 -11.27
N VAL A 280 9.24 16.00 -9.95
CA VAL A 280 10.56 16.09 -9.32
C VAL A 280 11.27 14.75 -9.39
N ALA A 281 10.62 13.66 -8.97
CA ALA A 281 11.17 12.31 -9.04
C ALA A 281 11.58 11.92 -10.47
N GLY A 282 10.75 12.23 -11.48
CA GLY A 282 11.07 11.95 -12.89
C GLY A 282 12.26 12.76 -13.46
N ARG A 283 12.72 13.81 -12.77
CA ARG A 283 13.85 14.67 -13.22
C ARG A 283 15.14 14.43 -12.45
N VAL A 284 15.06 13.91 -11.23
CA VAL A 284 16.23 13.62 -10.39
C VAL A 284 16.75 12.24 -10.76
N LYS A 285 17.90 12.19 -11.45
CA LYS A 285 18.45 10.94 -12.00
C LYS A 285 19.44 10.24 -11.07
N ASP A 286 20.01 10.98 -10.12
CA ASP A 286 21.09 10.51 -9.25
C ASP A 286 20.59 10.18 -7.83
N PHE A 287 19.30 10.16 -7.61
CA PHE A 287 18.69 9.81 -6.33
C PHE A 287 18.28 8.34 -6.34
N HIS A 288 18.75 7.61 -5.34
CA HIS A 288 18.30 6.26 -5.05
C HIS A 288 17.48 6.30 -3.75
N PRO A 289 16.20 5.91 -3.79
CA PRO A 289 15.37 5.86 -2.58
C PRO A 289 15.98 4.91 -1.55
N ALA A 290 15.76 5.22 -0.29
CA ALA A 290 16.32 4.46 0.82
C ALA A 290 15.61 3.11 1.08
N GLY A 291 14.51 2.83 0.39
CA GLY A 291 13.72 1.59 0.53
C GLY A 291 12.31 1.76 0.00
#